data_9013b62768db240641500434b6b779c7
#
_entry.id   9013b62768db240641500434b6b779c7
#
_cell.length_a   1.000
_cell.length_b   1.000
_cell.length_c   1.000
_cell.angle_alpha   90.00
_cell.angle_beta   90.00
_cell.angle_gamma   90.00
#
_symmetry.space_group_name_H-M   'P 1'
#
loop_
_entity.id
_entity.type
_entity.pdbx_description
1 polymer ?
#
loop_
_entity_poly.entity_id
_entity_poly.type
_entity_poly.pdbx_seq_one_letter_code
_entity_poly.pdbx_strand_id
1 'polypeptide(L)'
;MTHYTSNMAAIPILTDHSLNIDGNDYVGNDHVAFREDLRLLTALGWRIVPAADLVRLVTAPDAAWPAKSVAITFDDGTNFDFEDLPHPSAGLQRSMLNIMRDFVAAHPGAQPAMHATAFVIASGDARNVMDRTCILGREWWSERWWQPAVATGLLHIANHSWDHCHDSLPNIAQREQRKGTFIGIDTLADADAQIKAAAETIARIAPNPGGGLFAFPYGEANRYLLEEYLPQQAEAGGGQFVRAAFSTGAAPVTRGVNRWCIPRYVCGHHWKSSEELASILRDAA
;
A
#
# COMPACT_ATOMS: atom_id res chain seq x y z
N MET A 1 35.27 -5.18 -25.91
CA MET A 1 33.96 -5.78 -25.61
C MET A 1 33.27 -4.86 -24.65
N THR A 2 32.42 -3.98 -25.16
CA THR A 2 31.61 -3.06 -24.36
C THR A 2 30.45 -3.87 -23.77
N HIS A 3 30.51 -4.14 -22.48
CA HIS A 3 29.36 -4.67 -21.75
C HIS A 3 28.25 -3.63 -21.79
N TYR A 4 27.29 -3.79 -22.70
CA TYR A 4 25.98 -3.17 -22.59
C TYR A 4 25.29 -3.86 -21.39
N THR A 5 25.44 -3.29 -20.20
CA THR A 5 24.45 -3.50 -19.14
C THR A 5 23.18 -2.83 -19.65
N SER A 6 22.26 -3.61 -20.19
CA SER A 6 20.90 -3.12 -20.40
C SER A 6 20.38 -2.73 -19.01
N ASN A 7 20.30 -1.44 -18.76
CA ASN A 7 19.66 -0.92 -17.55
C ASN A 7 18.20 -1.36 -17.63
N MET A 8 17.88 -2.50 -17.01
CA MET A 8 16.50 -2.99 -16.99
C MET A 8 15.71 -2.03 -16.10
N ALA A 9 14.70 -1.39 -16.68
CA ALA A 9 13.84 -0.48 -15.94
C ALA A 9 13.34 -1.16 -14.67
N ALA A 10 13.58 -0.53 -13.55
CA ALA A 10 13.16 -0.97 -12.22
C ALA A 10 12.18 0.07 -11.66
N ILE A 11 11.12 -0.38 -10.98
CA ILE A 11 10.04 0.50 -10.52
C ILE A 11 9.95 0.39 -9.00
N PRO A 12 10.36 1.40 -8.23
CA PRO A 12 10.12 1.46 -6.80
C PRO A 12 8.63 1.56 -6.49
N ILE A 13 8.22 0.96 -5.38
CA ILE A 13 6.90 1.20 -4.77
C ILE A 13 7.15 1.82 -3.41
N LEU A 14 6.59 3.00 -3.19
CA LEU A 14 6.70 3.75 -1.95
C LEU A 14 5.44 3.53 -1.11
N THR A 15 5.62 3.33 0.18
CA THR A 15 4.53 3.07 1.13
C THR A 15 4.60 4.03 2.29
N ASP A 16 3.50 4.73 2.55
CA ASP A 16 3.32 5.61 3.69
C ASP A 16 2.21 5.07 4.60
N HIS A 17 2.22 5.49 5.86
CA HIS A 17 1.18 5.18 6.85
C HIS A 17 0.60 6.49 7.38
N SER A 18 -0.63 6.78 7.06
CA SER A 18 -1.27 8.04 7.45
C SER A 18 -1.46 8.23 8.97
N LEU A 19 -1.20 7.18 9.77
CA LEU A 19 -1.14 7.25 11.23
C LEU A 19 0.23 7.64 11.78
N ASN A 20 1.29 7.61 11.00
CA ASN A 20 2.61 8.03 11.44
C ASN A 20 2.65 9.56 11.57
N ILE A 21 2.20 10.05 12.74
CA ILE A 21 2.13 11.46 13.08
C ILE A 21 2.78 11.68 14.45
N ASP A 22 4.09 11.90 14.46
CA ASP A 22 4.87 12.30 15.65
C ASP A 22 5.56 13.64 15.36
N GLY A 23 4.77 14.71 15.42
CA GLY A 23 5.21 16.05 15.08
C GLY A 23 4.82 16.50 13.66
N ASN A 24 5.52 17.52 13.15
CA ASN A 24 5.25 18.15 11.86
C ASN A 24 6.52 18.30 11.01
N ASP A 25 7.48 17.43 11.17
CA ASP A 25 8.65 17.33 10.32
C ASP A 25 8.60 16.10 9.42
N TYR A 26 9.54 16.02 8.48
CA TYR A 26 9.61 14.92 7.51
C TYR A 26 9.78 13.54 8.18
N VAL A 27 10.57 13.45 9.24
CA VAL A 27 10.92 12.17 9.88
C VAL A 27 9.76 11.61 10.69
N GLY A 28 9.01 12.51 11.35
CA GLY A 28 7.96 12.15 12.29
C GLY A 28 6.53 12.20 11.70
N ASN A 29 6.38 12.52 10.39
CA ASN A 29 5.03 12.69 9.85
C ASN A 29 4.97 12.35 8.37
N ASP A 30 4.34 11.21 8.05
CA ASP A 30 4.24 10.73 6.68
C ASP A 30 3.43 11.69 5.77
N HIS A 31 2.54 12.52 6.30
CA HIS A 31 1.85 13.56 5.51
C HIS A 31 2.82 14.67 5.04
N VAL A 32 3.79 15.00 5.89
CA VAL A 32 4.85 15.97 5.54
C VAL A 32 5.81 15.33 4.54
N ALA A 33 6.28 14.12 4.83
CA ALA A 33 7.16 13.37 3.94
C ALA A 33 6.53 13.20 2.55
N PHE A 34 5.31 12.69 2.48
CA PHE A 34 4.61 12.44 1.22
C PHE A 34 4.45 13.69 0.36
N ARG A 35 4.13 14.85 0.97
CA ARG A 35 4.05 16.14 0.25
C ARG A 35 5.39 16.54 -0.36
N GLU A 36 6.48 16.33 0.36
CA GLU A 36 7.84 16.67 -0.12
C GLU A 36 8.29 15.65 -1.18
N ASP A 37 7.98 14.38 -1.00
CA ASP A 37 8.31 13.31 -1.93
C ASP A 37 7.63 13.47 -3.28
N LEU A 38 6.38 13.91 -3.34
CA LEU A 38 5.71 14.25 -4.60
C LEU A 38 6.46 15.34 -5.40
N ARG A 39 7.00 16.34 -4.70
CA ARG A 39 7.83 17.38 -5.31
C ARG A 39 9.15 16.83 -5.81
N LEU A 40 9.81 16.01 -4.99
CA LEU A 40 11.08 15.39 -5.34
C LEU A 40 10.95 14.47 -6.56
N LEU A 41 9.95 13.56 -6.56
CA LEU A 41 9.66 12.69 -7.68
C LEU A 41 9.52 13.47 -8.99
N THR A 42 8.73 14.53 -8.95
CA THR A 42 8.49 15.38 -10.11
C THR A 42 9.76 16.12 -10.55
N ALA A 43 10.53 16.69 -9.62
CA ALA A 43 11.78 17.39 -9.92
C ALA A 43 12.84 16.49 -10.54
N LEU A 44 12.87 15.19 -10.13
CA LEU A 44 13.77 14.17 -10.69
C LEU A 44 13.23 13.52 -11.97
N GLY A 45 12.04 13.90 -12.44
CA GLY A 45 11.41 13.39 -13.66
C GLY A 45 10.80 12.00 -13.52
N TRP A 46 10.52 11.56 -12.30
CA TRP A 46 9.79 10.32 -12.02
C TRP A 46 8.30 10.49 -12.26
N ARG A 47 7.66 9.45 -12.81
CA ARG A 47 6.23 9.42 -13.09
C ARG A 47 5.51 8.42 -12.21
N ILE A 48 4.44 8.87 -11.59
CA ILE A 48 3.57 8.00 -10.80
C ILE A 48 2.75 7.14 -11.76
N VAL A 49 2.68 5.84 -11.45
CA VAL A 49 1.86 4.86 -12.15
C VAL A 49 1.00 4.10 -11.13
N PRO A 50 -0.25 3.74 -11.45
CA PRO A 50 -1.07 2.92 -10.56
C PRO A 50 -0.42 1.57 -10.27
N ALA A 51 -0.50 1.10 -9.01
CA ALA A 51 0.03 -0.22 -8.63
C ALA A 51 -0.62 -1.36 -9.45
N ALA A 52 -1.88 -1.21 -9.83
CA ALA A 52 -2.57 -2.17 -10.69
C ALA A 52 -1.96 -2.25 -12.10
N ASP A 53 -1.42 -1.15 -12.64
CA ASP A 53 -0.72 -1.13 -13.91
C ASP A 53 0.65 -1.79 -13.81
N LEU A 54 1.37 -1.56 -12.71
CA LEU A 54 2.61 -2.25 -12.41
C LEU A 54 2.40 -3.77 -12.35
N VAL A 55 1.34 -4.25 -11.71
CA VAL A 55 1.03 -5.69 -11.67
C VAL A 55 0.79 -6.24 -13.09
N ARG A 56 0.15 -5.48 -13.99
CA ARG A 56 0.04 -5.88 -15.39
C ARG A 56 1.40 -6.02 -16.09
N LEU A 57 2.34 -5.12 -15.80
CA LEU A 57 3.72 -5.23 -16.33
C LEU A 57 4.43 -6.48 -15.80
N VAL A 58 4.31 -6.76 -14.50
CA VAL A 58 4.90 -7.95 -13.87
C VAL A 58 4.37 -9.25 -14.47
N THR A 59 3.10 -9.28 -14.86
CA THR A 59 2.45 -10.48 -15.42
C THR A 59 2.54 -10.59 -16.94
N ALA A 60 3.05 -9.57 -17.63
CA ALA A 60 3.19 -9.53 -19.09
C ALA A 60 4.68 -9.49 -19.47
N PRO A 61 5.30 -10.64 -19.82
CA PRO A 61 6.76 -10.74 -20.01
C PRO A 61 7.29 -9.81 -21.11
N ASP A 62 6.49 -9.54 -22.15
CA ASP A 62 6.88 -8.73 -23.30
C ASP A 62 6.49 -7.25 -23.18
N ALA A 63 5.86 -6.84 -22.08
CA ALA A 63 5.45 -5.45 -21.87
C ALA A 63 6.67 -4.52 -21.81
N ALA A 64 6.58 -3.36 -22.43
CA ALA A 64 7.58 -2.30 -22.29
C ALA A 64 7.45 -1.68 -20.89
N TRP A 65 8.53 -1.70 -20.12
CA TRP A 65 8.56 -1.09 -18.80
C TRP A 65 8.91 0.40 -18.92
N PRO A 66 8.07 1.29 -18.38
CA PRO A 66 8.34 2.71 -18.46
C PRO A 66 9.53 3.07 -17.54
N ALA A 67 10.48 3.83 -18.08
CA ALA A 67 11.61 4.34 -17.29
C ALA A 67 11.13 5.38 -16.29
N LYS A 68 11.85 5.52 -15.16
CA LYS A 68 11.57 6.49 -14.10
C LYS A 68 10.11 6.50 -13.67
N SER A 69 9.57 5.31 -13.42
CA SER A 69 8.21 5.15 -12.90
C SER A 69 8.23 4.69 -11.45
N VAL A 70 7.25 5.12 -10.68
CA VAL A 70 7.09 4.82 -9.26
C VAL A 70 5.61 4.56 -8.96
N ALA A 71 5.29 3.60 -8.10
CA ALA A 71 3.94 3.44 -7.58
C ALA A 71 3.89 3.91 -6.11
N ILE A 72 2.71 4.38 -5.69
CA ILE A 72 2.46 4.87 -4.33
C ILE A 72 1.39 4.01 -3.68
N THR A 73 1.61 3.63 -2.43
CA THR A 73 0.67 2.87 -1.63
C THR A 73 0.56 3.47 -0.22
N PHE A 74 -0.58 3.26 0.42
CA PHE A 74 -0.80 3.57 1.83
C PHE A 74 -1.25 2.30 2.53
N ASP A 75 -0.78 2.04 3.74
CA ASP A 75 -1.19 0.87 4.51
C ASP A 75 -2.12 1.27 5.67
N ASP A 76 -2.81 0.27 6.23
CA ASP A 76 -3.77 0.31 7.34
C ASP A 76 -5.15 0.90 7.00
N GLY A 77 -5.24 1.94 6.20
CA GLY A 77 -6.50 2.50 5.72
C GLY A 77 -7.26 3.30 6.77
N THR A 78 -6.62 4.29 7.40
CA THR A 78 -7.29 5.18 8.34
C THR A 78 -8.02 6.31 7.63
N ASN A 79 -8.86 7.06 8.37
CA ASN A 79 -9.56 8.21 7.80
C ASN A 79 -8.60 9.33 7.36
N PHE A 80 -7.38 9.37 7.87
CA PHE A 80 -6.33 10.31 7.44
C PHE A 80 -5.87 10.09 5.98
N ASP A 81 -6.16 8.94 5.38
CA ASP A 81 -5.96 8.76 3.94
C ASP A 81 -6.87 9.67 3.11
N PHE A 82 -8.05 10.00 3.63
CA PHE A 82 -9.10 10.67 2.88
C PHE A 82 -9.57 12.01 3.46
N GLU A 83 -9.63 12.14 4.79
CA GLU A 83 -10.19 13.30 5.51
C GLU A 83 -9.08 14.13 6.18
N ASP A 84 -9.20 15.46 6.09
CA ASP A 84 -8.37 16.36 6.88
C ASP A 84 -8.84 16.31 8.33
N LEU A 85 -7.99 15.85 9.23
CA LEU A 85 -8.37 15.63 10.61
C LEU A 85 -7.42 16.33 11.59
N PRO A 86 -7.93 16.86 12.72
CA PRO A 86 -7.10 17.48 13.75
C PRO A 86 -6.41 16.40 14.59
N HIS A 87 -5.07 16.36 14.53
CA HIS A 87 -4.27 15.51 15.43
C HIS A 87 -3.93 16.28 16.71
N PRO A 88 -4.02 15.67 17.91
CA PRO A 88 -3.86 16.37 19.19
C PRO A 88 -2.52 17.06 19.40
N SER A 89 -1.42 16.46 18.93
CA SER A 89 -0.07 16.98 19.08
C SER A 89 0.46 17.71 17.85
N ALA A 90 -0.11 17.46 16.66
CA ALA A 90 0.42 17.96 15.41
C ALA A 90 -0.54 18.92 14.66
N GLY A 91 -1.72 19.23 15.26
CA GLY A 91 -2.70 20.14 14.66
C GLY A 91 -3.44 19.51 13.48
N LEU A 92 -4.03 20.34 12.61
CA LEU A 92 -4.77 19.86 11.44
C LEU A 92 -3.83 19.18 10.46
N GLN A 93 -4.08 17.91 10.21
CA GLN A 93 -3.36 17.13 9.20
C GLN A 93 -4.13 17.15 7.88
N ARG A 94 -3.43 17.49 6.82
CA ARG A 94 -3.95 17.41 5.46
C ARG A 94 -3.95 15.94 5.03
N SER A 95 -5.07 15.37 4.61
CA SER A 95 -5.15 13.94 4.23
C SER A 95 -4.24 13.59 3.04
N MET A 96 -3.87 12.32 2.93
CA MET A 96 -3.07 11.84 1.80
C MET A 96 -3.74 12.17 0.45
N LEU A 97 -5.04 11.94 0.33
CA LEU A 97 -5.80 12.31 -0.87
C LEU A 97 -5.76 13.82 -1.16
N ASN A 98 -5.95 14.66 -0.14
CA ASN A 98 -5.97 16.09 -0.36
C ASN A 98 -4.56 16.65 -0.65
N ILE A 99 -3.50 16.04 -0.15
CA ILE A 99 -2.13 16.33 -0.57
C ILE A 99 -1.96 16.05 -2.08
N MET A 100 -2.47 14.91 -2.58
CA MET A 100 -2.45 14.59 -4.01
C MET A 100 -3.26 15.60 -4.82
N ARG A 101 -4.45 15.98 -4.38
CA ARG A 101 -5.30 17.00 -5.04
C ARG A 101 -4.62 18.36 -5.11
N ASP A 102 -4.04 18.81 -3.99
CA ASP A 102 -3.32 20.08 -3.90
C ASP A 102 -2.12 20.07 -4.85
N PHE A 103 -1.39 18.94 -4.91
CA PHE A 103 -0.27 18.79 -5.83
C PHE A 103 -0.70 18.88 -7.29
N VAL A 104 -1.75 18.15 -7.69
CA VAL A 104 -2.27 18.18 -9.07
C VAL A 104 -2.76 19.59 -9.44
N ALA A 105 -3.42 20.29 -8.50
CA ALA A 105 -3.89 21.66 -8.73
C ALA A 105 -2.73 22.66 -8.87
N ALA A 106 -1.68 22.51 -8.06
CA ALA A 106 -0.50 23.39 -8.09
C ALA A 106 0.43 23.12 -9.27
N HIS A 107 0.44 21.88 -9.78
CA HIS A 107 1.36 21.43 -10.84
C HIS A 107 0.61 20.69 -11.97
N PRO A 108 -0.24 21.38 -12.74
CA PRO A 108 -1.04 20.75 -13.80
C PRO A 108 -0.17 19.99 -14.81
N GLY A 109 -0.51 18.73 -15.04
CA GLY A 109 0.20 17.87 -16.00
C GLY A 109 1.55 17.30 -15.51
N ALA A 110 2.04 17.68 -14.33
CA ALA A 110 3.30 17.14 -13.79
C ALA A 110 3.22 15.64 -13.51
N GLN A 111 2.08 15.16 -12.99
CA GLN A 111 1.82 13.75 -12.73
C GLN A 111 0.46 13.37 -13.35
N PRO A 112 0.42 13.08 -14.68
CA PRO A 112 -0.86 12.86 -15.39
C PRO A 112 -1.60 11.59 -14.96
N ALA A 113 -0.89 10.64 -14.37
CA ALA A 113 -1.45 9.41 -13.81
C ALA A 113 -1.35 9.40 -12.26
N MET A 114 -1.48 10.59 -11.61
CA MET A 114 -1.48 10.69 -10.16
C MET A 114 -2.45 9.66 -9.56
N HIS A 115 -1.92 8.77 -8.76
CA HIS A 115 -2.69 7.68 -8.19
C HIS A 115 -1.95 7.06 -7.00
N ALA A 116 -2.72 6.62 -5.99
CA ALA A 116 -2.22 5.75 -4.93
C ALA A 116 -3.18 4.58 -4.67
N THR A 117 -2.69 3.54 -4.01
CA THR A 117 -3.50 2.40 -3.56
C THR A 117 -3.46 2.34 -2.05
N ALA A 118 -4.61 2.48 -1.39
CA ALA A 118 -4.75 2.31 0.05
C ALA A 118 -5.10 0.85 0.36
N PHE A 119 -4.21 0.16 1.05
CA PHE A 119 -4.43 -1.18 1.59
C PHE A 119 -5.10 -1.06 2.94
N VAL A 120 -6.35 -1.53 3.04
CA VAL A 120 -7.21 -1.32 4.20
C VAL A 120 -7.47 -2.60 4.98
N ILE A 121 -7.56 -2.49 6.30
CA ILE A 121 -7.98 -3.57 7.20
C ILE A 121 -9.49 -3.70 7.10
N ALA A 122 -10.01 -4.88 6.73
CA ALA A 122 -11.41 -5.05 6.35
C ALA A 122 -12.39 -5.11 7.53
N SER A 123 -11.98 -5.68 8.68
CA SER A 123 -12.85 -5.89 9.83
C SER A 123 -13.16 -4.57 10.56
N GLY A 124 -14.45 -4.15 10.55
CA GLY A 124 -14.91 -3.00 11.32
C GLY A 124 -14.70 -3.17 12.84
N ASP A 125 -14.91 -4.38 13.37
CA ASP A 125 -14.70 -4.66 14.78
C ASP A 125 -13.23 -4.54 15.16
N ALA A 126 -12.32 -5.06 14.34
CA ALA A 126 -10.88 -4.93 14.56
C ALA A 126 -10.45 -3.45 14.53
N ARG A 127 -10.87 -2.69 13.50
CA ARG A 127 -10.58 -1.25 13.42
C ARG A 127 -11.09 -0.47 14.63
N ASN A 128 -12.30 -0.80 15.13
CA ASN A 128 -12.87 -0.18 16.32
C ASN A 128 -12.05 -0.47 17.60
N VAL A 129 -11.50 -1.68 17.72
CA VAL A 129 -10.60 -2.01 18.85
C VAL A 129 -9.28 -1.26 18.70
N MET A 130 -8.67 -1.32 17.51
CA MET A 130 -7.39 -0.68 17.23
C MET A 130 -7.48 0.85 17.34
N ASP A 131 -8.58 1.47 16.90
CA ASP A 131 -8.82 2.91 17.09
C ASP A 131 -8.76 3.31 18.57
N ARG A 132 -9.38 2.51 19.44
CA ARG A 132 -9.36 2.77 20.92
C ARG A 132 -8.04 2.47 21.59
N THR A 133 -7.25 1.54 21.06
CA THR A 133 -6.02 1.06 21.70
C THR A 133 -4.75 1.65 21.11
N CYS A 134 -4.73 1.88 19.80
CA CYS A 134 -3.53 2.33 19.08
C CYS A 134 -3.60 3.81 18.69
N ILE A 135 -4.84 4.39 18.56
CA ILE A 135 -4.99 5.79 18.22
C ILE A 135 -5.45 6.59 19.45
N LEU A 136 -6.63 6.97 19.59
CA LEU A 136 -7.13 7.74 20.74
C LEU A 136 -8.63 7.56 20.92
N GLY A 137 -9.23 6.57 20.26
CA GLY A 137 -10.66 6.32 20.29
C GLY A 137 -11.48 7.48 19.72
N ARG A 138 -11.05 8.03 18.59
CA ARG A 138 -11.68 9.19 17.93
C ARG A 138 -12.45 8.82 16.66
N GLU A 139 -12.68 7.53 16.45
CA GLU A 139 -13.36 7.01 15.27
C GLU A 139 -12.62 7.37 13.94
N TRP A 140 -11.30 7.35 14.01
CA TRP A 140 -10.44 7.68 12.87
C TRP A 140 -10.16 6.48 11.96
N TRP A 141 -10.83 5.37 12.16
CA TRP A 141 -10.62 4.14 11.41
C TRP A 141 -11.93 3.51 10.94
N SER A 142 -12.50 4.03 9.84
CA SER A 142 -13.78 3.59 9.31
C SER A 142 -13.73 3.28 7.82
N GLU A 143 -14.72 2.55 7.31
CA GLU A 143 -14.89 2.30 5.87
C GLU A 143 -15.69 3.37 5.14
N ARG A 144 -16.22 4.38 5.82
CA ARG A 144 -17.12 5.39 5.23
C ARG A 144 -16.51 6.16 4.05
N TRP A 145 -15.19 6.23 3.98
CA TRP A 145 -14.47 6.96 2.96
C TRP A 145 -14.06 6.10 1.74
N TRP A 146 -14.14 4.76 1.81
CA TRP A 146 -13.61 3.88 0.76
C TRP A 146 -14.29 4.11 -0.59
N GLN A 147 -15.63 4.03 -0.66
CA GLN A 147 -16.36 4.28 -1.90
C GLN A 147 -16.18 5.71 -2.42
N PRO A 148 -16.29 6.78 -1.60
CA PRO A 148 -15.92 8.12 -2.01
C PRO A 148 -14.50 8.27 -2.55
N ALA A 149 -13.51 7.57 -1.95
CA ALA A 149 -12.13 7.60 -2.41
C ALA A 149 -11.98 7.04 -3.84
N VAL A 150 -12.55 5.86 -4.09
CA VAL A 150 -12.56 5.24 -5.43
C VAL A 150 -13.21 6.18 -6.46
N ALA A 151 -14.29 6.85 -6.11
CA ALA A 151 -14.99 7.78 -6.99
C ALA A 151 -14.12 9.00 -7.40
N THR A 152 -13.05 9.31 -6.68
CA THR A 152 -12.12 10.39 -7.07
C THR A 152 -11.25 10.05 -8.27
N GLY A 153 -11.04 8.77 -8.56
CA GLY A 153 -10.08 8.28 -9.53
C GLY A 153 -8.60 8.42 -9.11
N LEU A 154 -8.33 8.98 -7.92
CA LEU A 154 -6.97 9.18 -7.39
C LEU A 154 -6.56 8.07 -6.41
N LEU A 155 -7.53 7.41 -5.77
CA LEU A 155 -7.29 6.35 -4.79
C LEU A 155 -8.03 5.08 -5.17
N HIS A 156 -7.32 3.95 -5.14
CA HIS A 156 -7.94 2.62 -5.11
C HIS A 156 -7.89 2.05 -3.71
N ILE A 157 -8.90 1.24 -3.37
CA ILE A 157 -8.94 0.50 -2.11
C ILE A 157 -8.52 -0.94 -2.38
N ALA A 158 -7.59 -1.43 -1.59
CA ALA A 158 -7.02 -2.77 -1.71
C ALA A 158 -6.93 -3.46 -0.34
N ASN A 159 -6.58 -4.74 -0.34
CA ASN A 159 -6.71 -5.61 0.81
C ASN A 159 -5.46 -5.60 1.70
N HIS A 160 -5.62 -5.26 2.99
CA HIS A 160 -4.59 -5.39 4.03
C HIS A 160 -5.00 -6.40 5.12
N SER A 161 -5.61 -7.50 4.71
CA SER A 161 -6.19 -8.56 5.53
C SER A 161 -7.48 -8.18 6.28
N TRP A 162 -8.03 -9.20 6.98
CA TRP A 162 -9.25 -9.03 7.75
C TRP A 162 -9.05 -8.15 8.99
N ASP A 163 -8.05 -8.48 9.82
CA ASP A 163 -7.82 -7.83 11.12
C ASP A 163 -6.33 -7.57 11.42
N HIS A 164 -5.47 -7.67 10.41
CA HIS A 164 -4.03 -7.44 10.52
C HIS A 164 -3.32 -8.45 11.46
N CYS A 165 -4.01 -9.43 12.02
CA CYS A 165 -3.53 -10.24 13.14
C CYS A 165 -2.95 -9.38 14.27
N HIS A 166 -3.53 -8.20 14.50
CA HIS A 166 -2.95 -7.17 15.35
C HIS A 166 -2.89 -7.60 16.81
N ASP A 167 -1.79 -7.30 17.50
CA ASP A 167 -1.52 -7.74 18.90
C ASP A 167 -2.46 -7.14 19.93
N SER A 168 -3.02 -5.96 19.68
CA SER A 168 -4.00 -5.29 20.55
C SER A 168 -5.38 -5.95 20.53
N LEU A 169 -5.68 -6.83 19.56
CA LEU A 169 -7.00 -7.45 19.47
C LEU A 169 -7.19 -8.50 20.57
N PRO A 170 -8.38 -8.57 21.20
CA PRO A 170 -8.68 -9.62 22.17
C PRO A 170 -8.68 -11.02 21.51
N ASN A 171 -9.22 -11.10 20.30
CA ASN A 171 -9.22 -12.27 19.46
C ASN A 171 -8.93 -11.85 18.01
N ILE A 172 -8.27 -12.71 17.24
CA ILE A 172 -8.11 -12.54 15.79
C ILE A 172 -9.08 -13.48 15.07
N ALA A 173 -9.24 -13.29 13.75
CA ALA A 173 -10.21 -14.06 12.96
C ALA A 173 -9.98 -15.58 13.05
N GLN A 174 -8.74 -16.01 13.23
CA GLN A 174 -8.35 -17.41 13.45
C GLN A 174 -8.03 -17.63 14.93
N ARG A 175 -8.71 -18.57 15.51
CA ARG A 175 -8.69 -18.89 16.96
C ARG A 175 -7.30 -19.11 17.55
N GLU A 176 -6.42 -19.72 16.78
CA GLU A 176 -5.11 -20.18 17.22
C GLU A 176 -3.94 -19.35 16.66
N GLN A 177 -4.27 -18.26 15.96
CA GLN A 177 -3.25 -17.43 15.34
C GLN A 177 -2.44 -16.66 16.37
N ARG A 178 -1.16 -16.51 16.06
CA ARG A 178 -0.26 -15.62 16.78
C ARG A 178 -0.62 -14.17 16.46
N LYS A 179 -0.76 -13.36 17.51
CA LYS A 179 -0.96 -11.91 17.36
C LYS A 179 0.36 -11.21 17.09
N GLY A 180 0.30 -10.08 16.38
CA GLY A 180 1.47 -9.28 16.03
C GLY A 180 2.38 -9.91 14.97
N THR A 181 1.87 -10.88 14.21
CA THR A 181 2.59 -11.51 13.09
C THR A 181 1.62 -12.11 12.07
N PHE A 182 2.00 -12.12 10.80
CA PHE A 182 1.24 -12.76 9.73
C PHE A 182 1.89 -14.09 9.26
N ILE A 183 3.07 -14.45 9.77
CA ILE A 183 3.79 -15.68 9.42
C ILE A 183 2.99 -16.95 9.75
N GLY A 184 2.13 -16.89 10.75
CA GLY A 184 1.33 -18.04 11.18
C GLY A 184 0.12 -18.36 10.32
N ILE A 185 -0.16 -17.63 9.23
CA ILE A 185 -1.27 -17.92 8.30
C ILE A 185 -0.85 -19.03 7.33
N ASP A 186 -0.94 -20.27 7.74
CA ASP A 186 -0.40 -21.43 7.03
C ASP A 186 -1.44 -22.54 6.75
N THR A 187 -2.72 -22.27 6.96
CA THR A 187 -3.84 -23.14 6.61
C THR A 187 -4.82 -22.45 5.66
N LEU A 188 -5.58 -23.24 4.89
CA LEU A 188 -6.61 -22.72 4.00
C LEU A 188 -7.68 -21.90 4.76
N ALA A 189 -8.09 -22.40 5.93
CA ALA A 189 -9.12 -21.74 6.74
C ALA A 189 -8.65 -20.37 7.25
N ASP A 190 -7.39 -20.27 7.71
CA ASP A 190 -6.80 -19.03 8.21
C ASP A 190 -6.59 -18.03 7.05
N ALA A 191 -6.07 -18.51 5.93
CA ALA A 191 -5.86 -17.67 4.76
C ALA A 191 -7.18 -17.16 4.15
N ASP A 192 -8.21 -18.01 4.07
CA ASP A 192 -9.55 -17.60 3.63
C ASP A 192 -10.15 -16.56 4.58
N ALA A 193 -10.01 -16.72 5.89
CA ALA A 193 -10.53 -15.77 6.86
C ALA A 193 -9.78 -14.42 6.82
N GLN A 194 -8.47 -14.42 6.59
CA GLN A 194 -7.67 -13.18 6.54
C GLN A 194 -7.66 -12.50 5.17
N ILE A 195 -7.61 -13.26 4.08
CA ILE A 195 -7.37 -12.69 2.76
C ILE A 195 -8.65 -12.67 1.91
N LYS A 196 -9.34 -13.81 1.78
CA LYS A 196 -10.52 -13.91 0.93
C LYS A 196 -11.70 -13.15 1.50
N ALA A 197 -12.03 -13.34 2.79
CA ALA A 197 -13.14 -12.65 3.44
C ALA A 197 -12.94 -11.11 3.43
N ALA A 198 -11.69 -10.65 3.59
CA ALA A 198 -11.36 -9.24 3.45
C ALA A 198 -11.59 -8.73 2.03
N ALA A 199 -11.10 -9.46 1.01
CA ALA A 199 -11.29 -9.09 -0.39
C ALA A 199 -12.77 -9.00 -0.78
N GLU A 200 -13.59 -9.97 -0.35
CA GLU A 200 -15.04 -9.98 -0.58
C GLU A 200 -15.74 -8.78 0.09
N THR A 201 -15.34 -8.46 1.32
CA THR A 201 -15.89 -7.32 2.06
C THR A 201 -15.52 -5.98 1.40
N ILE A 202 -14.27 -5.80 1.03
CA ILE A 202 -13.80 -4.59 0.33
C ILE A 202 -14.51 -4.45 -1.03
N ALA A 203 -14.61 -5.52 -1.81
CA ALA A 203 -15.28 -5.48 -3.11
C ALA A 203 -16.77 -5.12 -3.00
N ARG A 204 -17.43 -5.51 -1.91
CA ARG A 204 -18.84 -5.15 -1.64
C ARG A 204 -19.00 -3.67 -1.24
N ILE A 205 -18.05 -3.11 -0.49
CA ILE A 205 -18.13 -1.73 0.02
C ILE A 205 -17.60 -0.73 -1.02
N ALA A 206 -16.48 -1.03 -1.64
CA ALA A 206 -15.79 -0.15 -2.57
C ALA A 206 -15.34 -0.92 -3.83
N PRO A 207 -16.29 -1.34 -4.67
CA PRO A 207 -15.95 -2.02 -5.93
C PRO A 207 -15.08 -1.08 -6.79
N ASN A 208 -13.94 -1.60 -7.23
CA ASN A 208 -13.02 -0.82 -8.07
C ASN A 208 -12.35 -1.71 -9.13
N PRO A 209 -11.98 -1.13 -10.31
CA PRO A 209 -11.37 -1.88 -11.40
C PRO A 209 -9.96 -2.42 -11.08
N GLY A 210 -9.32 -1.87 -10.07
CA GLY A 210 -7.98 -2.26 -9.60
C GLY A 210 -7.98 -3.37 -8.54
N GLY A 211 -9.11 -4.01 -8.25
CA GLY A 211 -9.24 -5.05 -7.23
C GLY A 211 -8.28 -6.23 -7.38
N GLY A 212 -8.16 -7.02 -6.33
CA GLY A 212 -7.28 -8.19 -6.27
C GLY A 212 -5.83 -7.88 -5.92
N LEU A 213 -5.54 -6.73 -5.32
CA LEU A 213 -4.23 -6.43 -4.74
C LEU A 213 -4.28 -6.70 -3.23
N PHE A 214 -3.24 -7.35 -2.72
CA PHE A 214 -3.10 -7.68 -1.30
C PHE A 214 -1.74 -7.21 -0.78
N ALA A 215 -1.68 -6.54 0.36
CA ALA A 215 -0.43 -6.28 1.06
C ALA A 215 -0.38 -7.09 2.36
N PHE A 216 0.74 -7.77 2.56
CA PHE A 216 0.95 -8.57 3.77
C PHE A 216 1.08 -7.65 4.99
N PRO A 217 0.28 -7.84 6.06
CA PRO A 217 0.55 -7.24 7.35
C PRO A 217 2.00 -7.47 7.78
N TYR A 218 2.64 -6.45 8.35
CA TYR A 218 4.06 -6.45 8.74
C TYR A 218 5.03 -6.71 7.58
N GLY A 219 4.57 -6.77 6.33
CA GLY A 219 5.35 -7.22 5.17
C GLY A 219 5.68 -8.72 5.19
N GLU A 220 5.07 -9.47 6.08
CA GLU A 220 5.39 -10.86 6.36
C GLU A 220 4.65 -11.83 5.46
N ALA A 221 5.40 -12.61 4.70
CA ALA A 221 4.89 -13.68 3.86
C ALA A 221 5.54 -15.01 4.24
N ASN A 222 4.78 -16.09 4.22
CA ASN A 222 5.30 -17.44 4.43
C ASN A 222 5.21 -18.28 3.15
N ARG A 223 5.87 -19.43 3.15
CA ARG A 223 5.97 -20.31 1.99
C ARG A 223 4.59 -20.80 1.51
N TYR A 224 3.70 -21.16 2.44
CA TYR A 224 2.35 -21.64 2.12
C TYR A 224 1.57 -20.58 1.32
N LEU A 225 1.58 -19.32 1.77
CA LEU A 225 0.89 -18.23 1.08
C LEU A 225 1.47 -17.99 -0.32
N LEU A 226 2.80 -18.00 -0.44
CA LEU A 226 3.48 -17.66 -1.70
C LEU A 226 3.41 -18.77 -2.75
N GLU A 227 3.53 -20.04 -2.36
CA GLU A 227 3.67 -21.16 -3.28
C GLU A 227 2.38 -21.95 -3.47
N GLU A 228 1.41 -21.86 -2.54
CA GLU A 228 0.21 -22.66 -2.57
C GLU A 228 -1.06 -21.80 -2.62
N TYR A 229 -1.35 -21.05 -1.54
CA TYR A 229 -2.65 -20.38 -1.40
C TYR A 229 -2.91 -19.30 -2.48
N LEU A 230 -2.02 -18.30 -2.60
CA LEU A 230 -2.24 -17.18 -3.54
C LEU A 230 -2.27 -17.64 -5.00
N PRO A 231 -1.38 -18.53 -5.47
CA PRO A 231 -1.50 -19.10 -6.81
C PRO A 231 -2.83 -19.81 -7.05
N GLN A 232 -3.27 -20.67 -6.12
CA GLN A 232 -4.54 -21.42 -6.25
C GLN A 232 -5.75 -20.49 -6.27
N GLN A 233 -5.80 -19.47 -5.42
CA GLN A 233 -6.89 -18.49 -5.41
C GLN A 233 -6.97 -17.68 -6.71
N ALA A 234 -5.85 -17.35 -7.30
CA ALA A 234 -5.82 -16.64 -8.57
C ALA A 234 -6.33 -17.50 -9.74
N GLU A 235 -6.02 -18.80 -9.74
CA GLU A 235 -6.50 -19.74 -10.74
C GLU A 235 -8.02 -19.99 -10.57
N ALA A 236 -8.46 -20.29 -9.36
CA ALA A 236 -9.85 -20.63 -9.07
C ALA A 236 -10.82 -19.43 -9.28
N GLY A 237 -10.39 -18.22 -8.93
CA GLY A 237 -11.20 -17.00 -8.97
C GLY A 237 -10.94 -16.09 -10.18
N GLY A 238 -10.11 -16.50 -11.16
CA GLY A 238 -9.75 -15.65 -12.29
C GLY A 238 -9.09 -14.31 -11.86
N GLY A 239 -8.44 -14.29 -10.68
CA GLY A 239 -7.83 -13.08 -10.11
C GLY A 239 -8.82 -12.12 -9.44
N GLN A 240 -10.06 -12.54 -9.20
CA GLN A 240 -11.07 -11.69 -8.55
C GLN A 240 -10.68 -11.31 -7.12
N PHE A 241 -10.14 -12.26 -6.35
CA PHE A 241 -9.77 -12.04 -4.94
C PHE A 241 -8.33 -11.59 -4.78
N VAL A 242 -7.41 -12.16 -5.56
CA VAL A 242 -5.99 -11.81 -5.53
C VAL A 242 -5.35 -11.97 -6.90
N ARG A 243 -4.62 -10.95 -7.35
CA ARG A 243 -3.81 -10.95 -8.58
C ARG A 243 -2.34 -10.78 -8.29
N ALA A 244 -2.03 -10.10 -7.22
CA ALA A 244 -0.66 -9.85 -6.76
C ALA A 244 -0.65 -9.56 -5.26
N ALA A 245 0.48 -9.84 -4.62
CA ALA A 245 0.69 -9.56 -3.21
C ALA A 245 2.01 -8.79 -2.98
N PHE A 246 2.00 -7.89 -1.99
CA PHE A 246 3.06 -6.93 -1.72
C PHE A 246 3.66 -7.16 -0.34
N SER A 247 4.99 -7.17 -0.28
CA SER A 247 5.80 -7.24 0.95
C SER A 247 6.52 -5.90 1.20
N THR A 248 7.43 -5.87 2.18
CA THR A 248 8.27 -4.70 2.50
C THR A 248 9.76 -5.01 2.31
N GLY A 249 10.10 -5.70 1.24
CA GLY A 249 11.44 -6.22 0.97
C GLY A 249 12.49 -5.18 0.53
N ALA A 250 12.18 -3.88 0.54
CA ALA A 250 13.09 -2.77 0.25
C ALA A 250 13.91 -2.94 -1.04
N ALA A 251 13.26 -3.30 -2.12
CA ALA A 251 13.86 -3.42 -3.45
C ALA A 251 12.94 -2.83 -4.53
N PRO A 252 13.47 -2.30 -5.64
CA PRO A 252 12.64 -1.92 -6.76
C PRO A 252 12.11 -3.18 -7.46
N VAL A 253 10.93 -3.06 -8.04
CA VAL A 253 10.32 -4.12 -8.83
C VAL A 253 11.04 -4.25 -10.16
N THR A 254 11.46 -5.46 -10.49
CA THR A 254 12.15 -5.79 -11.74
C THR A 254 11.42 -6.89 -12.49
N ARG A 255 11.80 -7.12 -13.76
CA ARG A 255 11.28 -8.26 -14.51
C ARG A 255 11.58 -9.57 -13.79
N GLY A 256 10.59 -10.45 -13.75
CA GLY A 256 10.73 -11.77 -13.10
C GLY A 256 10.53 -11.74 -11.58
N VAL A 257 10.16 -10.59 -11.01
CA VAL A 257 9.76 -10.56 -9.60
C VAL A 257 8.60 -11.53 -9.35
N ASN A 258 8.61 -12.19 -8.19
CA ASN A 258 7.49 -13.01 -7.78
C ASN A 258 6.26 -12.10 -7.52
N ARG A 259 5.21 -12.22 -8.35
CA ARG A 259 3.99 -11.41 -8.19
C ARG A 259 3.28 -11.61 -6.85
N TRP A 260 3.62 -12.67 -6.13
CA TRP A 260 3.06 -12.97 -4.81
C TRP A 260 3.89 -12.39 -3.66
N CYS A 261 5.02 -11.71 -3.99
CA CYS A 261 5.89 -11.09 -3.00
C CYS A 261 6.59 -9.87 -3.62
N ILE A 262 5.80 -8.92 -4.13
CA ILE A 262 6.32 -7.69 -4.76
C ILE A 262 6.87 -6.79 -3.65
N PRO A 263 8.16 -6.42 -3.71
CA PRO A 263 8.79 -5.61 -2.67
C PRO A 263 8.32 -4.15 -2.71
N ARG A 264 8.27 -3.53 -1.53
CA ARG A 264 7.99 -2.11 -1.36
C ARG A 264 9.01 -1.47 -0.41
N TYR A 265 9.19 -0.18 -0.52
CA TYR A 265 9.90 0.66 0.45
C TYR A 265 8.89 1.34 1.37
N VAL A 266 9.19 1.44 2.66
CA VAL A 266 8.30 2.03 3.68
C VAL A 266 8.93 3.31 4.22
N CYS A 267 8.19 4.42 4.21
CA CYS A 267 8.56 5.69 4.81
C CYS A 267 8.87 5.54 6.31
N GLY A 268 9.81 6.31 6.80
CA GLY A 268 10.26 6.22 8.20
C GLY A 268 11.10 4.99 8.52
N HIS A 269 11.06 3.94 7.69
CA HIS A 269 11.85 2.72 7.85
C HIS A 269 13.00 2.62 6.83
N HIS A 270 12.69 2.75 5.54
CA HIS A 270 13.65 2.60 4.45
C HIS A 270 14.18 3.94 3.92
N TRP A 271 13.49 5.03 4.16
CA TRP A 271 13.98 6.40 3.97
C TRP A 271 13.36 7.32 5.04
N LYS A 272 14.13 8.31 5.47
CA LYS A 272 13.77 9.29 6.50
C LYS A 272 14.08 10.72 6.07
N SER A 273 14.49 10.91 4.82
CA SER A 273 14.74 12.22 4.23
C SER A 273 14.58 12.18 2.71
N SER A 274 14.40 13.35 2.11
CA SER A 274 14.37 13.50 0.65
C SER A 274 15.68 13.02 -0.01
N GLU A 275 16.82 13.14 0.66
CA GLU A 275 18.12 12.68 0.16
C GLU A 275 18.20 11.15 0.12
N GLU A 276 17.68 10.46 1.14
CA GLU A 276 17.62 9.00 1.19
C GLU A 276 16.66 8.48 0.12
N LEU A 277 15.47 9.09 -0.05
CA LEU A 277 14.57 8.75 -1.14
C LEU A 277 15.22 8.98 -2.51
N ALA A 278 15.92 10.11 -2.70
CA ALA A 278 16.65 10.36 -3.94
C ALA A 278 17.73 9.30 -4.22
N SER A 279 18.32 8.71 -3.19
CA SER A 279 19.26 7.58 -3.36
C SER A 279 18.55 6.32 -3.87
N ILE A 280 17.42 5.93 -3.25
CA ILE A 280 16.59 4.80 -3.71
C ILE A 280 16.21 5.00 -5.19
N LEU A 281 15.78 6.21 -5.55
CA LEU A 281 15.38 6.52 -6.92
C LEU A 281 16.55 6.46 -7.92
N ARG A 282 17.76 6.90 -7.52
CA ARG A 282 18.95 6.78 -8.37
C ARG A 282 19.34 5.34 -8.63
N ASP A 283 19.22 4.49 -7.62
CA ASP A 283 19.58 3.07 -7.73
C ASP A 283 18.59 2.29 -8.61
N ALA A 284 17.38 2.81 -8.80
CA ALA A 284 16.32 2.23 -9.64
C ALA A 284 16.26 2.83 -11.06
N ALA A 285 17.04 3.87 -11.38
CA ALA A 285 16.98 4.63 -12.64
C ALA A 285 17.69 3.98 -13.85
#